data_025fe2398f86507756c47b6f1d16eb4c
#
_entry.id   025fe2398f86507756c47b6f1d16eb4c
#
_cell.length_a   1.000
_cell.length_b   1.000
_cell.length_c   1.000
_cell.angle_alpha   90.00
_cell.angle_beta   90.00
_cell.angle_gamma   90.00
#
_symmetry.space_group_name_H-M   'P 1'
#
loop_
_entity.id
_entity.type
_entity.pdbx_description
1 polymer ?
#
loop_
_entity_poly.entity_id
_entity_poly.type
_entity_poly.pdbx_seq_one_letter_code
_entity_poly.pdbx_strand_id
1 'polypeptide(L)'
;MNINGPVNVYLAGEAVKSEVVPFGEITISLEDSKLLEEFKKDYDELVIKCIKTDFTVPGVDINLYDEINISYREKWDVKMLKFKNKELRRIIFDTIGALNDLTQYLTDEYMRVLETPHGLELIARNQSWEQGCKLREVLRPQTTKLRYKLRDLYRELHPEEYEGMPPFDDYPEGEE
;
A
#
# COMPACT_ATOMS: atom_id res chain seq x y z
N MET A 1 -31.07 46.18 -48.15
CA MET A 1 -31.57 45.67 -46.86
C MET A 1 -30.65 44.56 -46.37
N ASN A 2 -29.79 44.92 -45.46
CA ASN A 2 -28.88 43.98 -44.82
C ASN A 2 -29.53 43.49 -43.52
N ILE A 3 -29.77 42.20 -43.40
CA ILE A 3 -30.22 41.58 -42.16
C ILE A 3 -29.13 40.62 -41.72
N ASN A 4 -28.09 41.18 -41.06
CA ASN A 4 -27.16 40.38 -40.27
C ASN A 4 -27.65 40.42 -38.81
N GLY A 5 -28.42 39.39 -38.44
CA GLY A 5 -28.70 39.08 -37.03
C GLY A 5 -27.69 38.06 -36.52
N PRO A 6 -27.17 38.21 -35.29
CA PRO A 6 -26.27 37.20 -34.76
C PRO A 6 -27.03 35.89 -34.46
N VAL A 7 -26.60 34.84 -35.09
CA VAL A 7 -27.05 33.46 -34.74
C VAL A 7 -26.42 33.09 -33.41
N ASN A 8 -27.21 33.22 -32.33
CA ASN A 8 -26.84 32.64 -31.03
C ASN A 8 -26.97 31.13 -31.13
N VAL A 9 -25.87 30.43 -31.38
CA VAL A 9 -25.77 28.97 -31.16
C VAL A 9 -25.63 28.77 -29.67
N TYR A 10 -26.75 28.49 -29.00
CA TYR A 10 -26.75 27.95 -27.65
C TYR A 10 -26.23 26.50 -27.73
N LEU A 11 -24.93 26.32 -27.55
CA LEU A 11 -24.39 25.04 -27.12
C LEU A 11 -24.81 24.87 -25.67
N ALA A 12 -25.91 24.16 -25.47
CA ALA A 12 -26.29 23.62 -24.17
C ALA A 12 -25.26 22.53 -23.79
N GLY A 13 -24.05 22.96 -23.42
CA GLY A 13 -23.12 22.18 -22.67
C GLY A 13 -23.57 22.24 -21.22
N GLU A 14 -24.36 21.28 -20.75
CA GLU A 14 -24.45 21.02 -19.34
C GLU A 14 -23.02 20.80 -18.87
N ALA A 15 -22.49 21.79 -18.16
CA ALA A 15 -21.27 21.62 -17.40
C ALA A 15 -21.60 20.56 -16.34
N VAL A 16 -21.29 19.31 -16.62
CA VAL A 16 -21.29 18.25 -15.61
C VAL A 16 -20.33 18.75 -14.54
N LYS A 17 -20.89 19.31 -13.46
CA LYS A 17 -20.12 19.62 -12.25
C LYS A 17 -19.58 18.29 -11.79
N SER A 18 -18.33 18.04 -12.09
CA SER A 18 -17.64 16.90 -11.51
C SER A 18 -17.64 17.12 -10.00
N GLU A 19 -18.45 16.37 -9.29
CA GLU A 19 -18.42 16.37 -7.84
C GLU A 19 -17.01 15.96 -7.42
N VAL A 20 -16.37 16.82 -6.64
CA VAL A 20 -15.04 16.58 -6.08
C VAL A 20 -15.13 16.53 -4.57
N VAL A 21 -14.28 15.75 -3.96
CA VAL A 21 -14.18 15.61 -2.51
C VAL A 21 -12.75 15.93 -2.05
N PRO A 22 -12.58 16.50 -0.86
CA PRO A 22 -11.25 16.74 -0.30
C PRO A 22 -10.56 15.40 -0.01
N PHE A 23 -9.24 15.40 -0.17
CA PHE A 23 -8.36 14.28 0.20
C PHE A 23 -7.00 14.87 0.63
N GLY A 24 -6.82 15.10 1.92
CA GLY A 24 -5.69 15.86 2.44
C GLY A 24 -5.61 17.25 1.80
N GLU A 25 -4.44 17.59 1.23
CA GLU A 25 -4.21 18.87 0.57
C GLU A 25 -4.74 18.94 -0.88
N ILE A 26 -5.22 17.82 -1.43
CA ILE A 26 -5.73 17.75 -2.81
C ILE A 26 -7.24 17.50 -2.84
N THR A 27 -7.82 17.65 -4.03
CA THR A 27 -9.21 17.25 -4.30
C THR A 27 -9.23 16.13 -5.32
N ILE A 28 -10.09 15.16 -5.11
CA ILE A 28 -10.27 14.00 -6.00
C ILE A 28 -11.71 13.94 -6.52
N SER A 29 -11.92 13.25 -7.63
CA SER A 29 -13.27 13.02 -8.16
C SER A 29 -14.04 12.06 -7.25
N LEU A 30 -15.37 12.13 -7.29
CA LEU A 30 -16.21 11.17 -6.57
C LEU A 30 -15.95 9.72 -7.01
N GLU A 31 -15.58 9.51 -8.28
CA GLU A 31 -15.21 8.19 -8.78
C GLU A 31 -13.90 7.70 -8.14
N ASP A 32 -12.88 8.57 -8.06
CA ASP A 32 -11.62 8.24 -7.39
C ASP A 32 -11.83 7.98 -5.89
N SER A 33 -12.71 8.76 -5.24
CA SER A 33 -13.07 8.55 -3.83
C SER A 33 -13.68 7.16 -3.60
N LYS A 34 -14.61 6.73 -4.45
CA LYS A 34 -15.21 5.40 -4.36
C LYS A 34 -14.20 4.27 -4.58
N LEU A 35 -13.31 4.43 -5.57
CA LEU A 35 -12.24 3.47 -5.80
C LEU A 35 -11.26 3.42 -4.63
N LEU A 36 -10.96 4.56 -4.01
CA LEU A 36 -10.11 4.63 -2.83
C LEU A 36 -10.71 3.88 -1.65
N GLU A 37 -12.02 4.06 -1.38
CA GLU A 37 -12.70 3.32 -0.32
C GLU A 37 -12.70 1.81 -0.56
N GLU A 38 -12.85 1.37 -1.82
CA GLU A 38 -12.71 -0.05 -2.15
C GLU A 38 -11.27 -0.53 -1.92
N PHE A 39 -10.26 0.28 -2.27
CA PHE A 39 -8.87 -0.07 -2.05
C PHE A 39 -8.55 -0.19 -0.56
N LYS A 40 -8.94 0.78 0.24
CA LYS A 40 -8.78 0.76 1.69
C LYS A 40 -9.41 -0.51 2.28
N LYS A 41 -10.65 -0.82 1.90
CA LYS A 41 -11.34 -2.03 2.36
C LYS A 41 -10.59 -3.32 2.04
N ASP A 42 -9.95 -3.39 0.87
CA ASP A 42 -9.25 -4.60 0.44
C ASP A 42 -7.82 -4.70 1.00
N TYR A 43 -7.18 -3.56 1.33
CA TYR A 43 -5.74 -3.54 1.64
C TYR A 43 -5.36 -3.03 3.04
N ASP A 44 -6.18 -2.25 3.73
CA ASP A 44 -5.78 -1.62 4.99
C ASP A 44 -5.34 -2.64 6.04
N GLU A 45 -6.12 -3.71 6.22
CA GLU A 45 -5.79 -4.76 7.17
C GLU A 45 -4.47 -5.46 6.80
N LEU A 46 -4.27 -5.76 5.52
CA LEU A 46 -3.06 -6.38 5.00
C LEU A 46 -1.83 -5.47 5.15
N VAL A 47 -1.98 -4.19 4.83
CA VAL A 47 -0.90 -3.19 4.99
C VAL A 47 -0.51 -3.05 6.46
N ILE A 48 -1.49 -2.92 7.36
CA ILE A 48 -1.26 -2.84 8.81
C ILE A 48 -0.57 -4.12 9.32
N LYS A 49 -1.01 -5.30 8.85
CA LYS A 49 -0.39 -6.58 9.17
C LYS A 49 1.09 -6.58 8.75
N CYS A 50 1.40 -6.17 7.52
CA CYS A 50 2.78 -6.08 7.02
C CYS A 50 3.63 -5.07 7.81
N ILE A 51 3.08 -3.89 8.16
CA ILE A 51 3.79 -2.88 8.95
C ILE A 51 4.18 -3.43 10.34
N LYS A 52 3.28 -4.18 10.98
CA LYS A 52 3.47 -4.70 12.34
C LYS A 52 4.33 -5.98 12.39
N THR A 53 4.45 -6.71 11.29
CA THR A 53 5.19 -7.97 11.25
C THR A 53 6.70 -7.72 11.23
N ASP A 54 7.42 -8.28 12.19
CA ASP A 54 8.89 -8.37 12.11
C ASP A 54 9.28 -9.67 11.42
N PHE A 55 9.75 -9.57 10.18
CA PHE A 55 10.13 -10.71 9.33
C PHE A 55 11.41 -11.43 9.81
N THR A 56 12.04 -10.93 10.85
CA THR A 56 13.27 -11.52 11.40
C THR A 56 13.04 -12.37 12.64
N VAL A 57 11.81 -12.38 13.16
CA VAL A 57 11.41 -13.19 14.32
C VAL A 57 10.36 -14.23 13.92
N PRO A 58 10.20 -15.33 14.69
CA PRO A 58 9.10 -16.28 14.48
C PRO A 58 7.73 -15.61 14.59
N GLY A 59 6.74 -16.18 13.90
CA GLY A 59 5.35 -15.71 13.97
C GLY A 59 4.86 -15.01 12.71
N VAL A 60 5.60 -15.08 11.61
CA VAL A 60 5.12 -14.59 10.31
C VAL A 60 4.03 -15.55 9.81
N ASP A 61 2.86 -15.00 9.48
CA ASP A 61 1.73 -15.78 8.97
C ASP A 61 2.10 -16.48 7.66
N ILE A 62 1.89 -17.80 7.61
CA ILE A 62 2.17 -18.63 6.44
C ILE A 62 1.37 -18.18 5.20
N ASN A 63 0.20 -17.60 5.40
CA ASN A 63 -0.68 -17.17 4.31
C ASN A 63 -0.33 -15.78 3.77
N LEU A 64 0.57 -15.05 4.43
CA LEU A 64 0.87 -13.65 4.09
C LEU A 64 1.33 -13.48 2.64
N TYR A 65 2.11 -14.43 2.12
CA TYR A 65 2.54 -14.44 0.72
C TYR A 65 1.35 -14.53 -0.24
N ASP A 66 0.42 -15.44 0.03
CA ASP A 66 -0.76 -15.66 -0.81
C ASP A 66 -1.75 -14.50 -0.69
N GLU A 67 -1.95 -13.96 0.52
CA GLU A 67 -2.81 -12.79 0.75
C GLU A 67 -2.37 -11.59 -0.10
N ILE A 68 -1.06 -11.30 -0.14
CA ILE A 68 -0.52 -10.20 -0.95
C ILE A 68 -0.74 -10.47 -2.44
N ASN A 69 -0.41 -11.68 -2.92
CA ASN A 69 -0.46 -11.99 -4.35
C ASN A 69 -1.88 -12.13 -4.90
N ILE A 70 -2.79 -12.74 -4.14
CA ILE A 70 -4.18 -12.95 -4.56
C ILE A 70 -4.90 -11.59 -4.68
N SER A 71 -4.79 -10.74 -3.68
CA SER A 71 -5.42 -9.41 -3.70
C SER A 71 -5.02 -8.59 -4.91
N TYR A 72 -3.75 -8.63 -5.30
CA TYR A 72 -3.29 -7.92 -6.49
C TYR A 72 -3.83 -8.53 -7.78
N ARG A 73 -3.61 -9.85 -7.99
CA ARG A 73 -3.91 -10.52 -9.27
C ARG A 73 -5.39 -10.56 -9.60
N GLU A 74 -6.24 -10.72 -8.60
CA GLU A 74 -7.67 -10.91 -8.85
C GLU A 74 -8.42 -9.61 -9.09
N LYS A 75 -7.97 -8.50 -8.52
CA LYS A 75 -8.76 -7.27 -8.54
C LYS A 75 -8.02 -6.03 -9.02
N TRP A 76 -6.78 -5.82 -8.58
CA TRP A 76 -6.15 -4.52 -8.61
C TRP A 76 -5.13 -4.29 -9.72
N ASP A 77 -4.71 -5.31 -10.47
CA ASP A 77 -3.84 -5.17 -11.64
C ASP A 77 -4.39 -4.21 -12.70
N VAL A 78 -5.70 -4.26 -12.94
CA VAL A 78 -6.41 -3.39 -13.89
C VAL A 78 -7.13 -2.24 -13.19
N LYS A 79 -7.66 -2.46 -11.98
CA LYS A 79 -8.51 -1.48 -11.27
C LYS A 79 -7.75 -0.22 -10.89
N MET A 80 -6.48 -0.36 -10.48
CA MET A 80 -5.63 0.79 -10.13
C MET A 80 -5.42 1.76 -11.31
N LEU A 81 -5.53 1.30 -12.55
CA LEU A 81 -5.41 2.15 -13.74
C LEU A 81 -6.61 3.08 -13.95
N LYS A 82 -7.73 2.83 -13.26
CA LYS A 82 -8.96 3.63 -13.37
C LYS A 82 -8.89 4.93 -12.58
N PHE A 83 -7.97 5.06 -11.61
CA PHE A 83 -7.80 6.31 -10.90
C PHE A 83 -7.41 7.44 -11.85
N LYS A 84 -8.18 8.52 -11.84
CA LYS A 84 -7.97 9.70 -12.68
C LYS A 84 -6.92 10.63 -12.08
N ASN A 85 -6.93 10.78 -10.75
CA ASN A 85 -5.94 11.57 -10.03
C ASN A 85 -4.59 10.85 -10.07
N LYS A 86 -3.56 11.55 -10.58
CA LYS A 86 -2.22 10.98 -10.78
C LYS A 86 -1.50 10.70 -9.46
N GLU A 87 -1.69 11.58 -8.49
CA GLU A 87 -1.03 11.44 -7.18
C GLU A 87 -1.62 10.25 -6.42
N LEU A 88 -2.95 10.15 -6.37
CA LEU A 88 -3.62 9.01 -5.77
C LEU A 88 -3.21 7.69 -6.46
N ARG A 89 -3.15 7.69 -7.80
CA ARG A 89 -2.67 6.52 -8.56
C ARG A 89 -1.24 6.13 -8.18
N ARG A 90 -0.35 7.12 -7.99
CA ARG A 90 1.02 6.88 -7.53
C ARG A 90 1.03 6.19 -6.17
N ILE A 91 0.31 6.74 -5.20
CA ILE A 91 0.25 6.19 -3.84
C ILE A 91 -0.23 4.73 -3.87
N ILE A 92 -1.32 4.45 -4.60
CA ILE A 92 -1.85 3.09 -4.77
C ILE A 92 -0.83 2.15 -5.40
N PHE A 93 -0.18 2.58 -6.49
CA PHE A 93 0.83 1.80 -7.19
C PHE A 93 2.05 1.51 -6.29
N ASP A 94 2.52 2.51 -5.56
CA ASP A 94 3.65 2.39 -4.65
C ASP A 94 3.33 1.48 -3.46
N THR A 95 2.08 1.49 -2.97
CA THR A 95 1.60 0.60 -1.89
C THR A 95 1.63 -0.85 -2.35
N ILE A 96 1.04 -1.14 -3.50
CA ILE A 96 1.04 -2.50 -4.08
C ILE A 96 2.48 -2.94 -4.38
N GLY A 97 3.32 -2.04 -4.92
CA GLY A 97 4.72 -2.31 -5.19
C GLY A 97 5.50 -2.69 -3.93
N ALA A 98 5.32 -1.94 -2.85
CA ALA A 98 6.00 -2.24 -1.58
C ALA A 98 5.54 -3.57 -0.95
N LEU A 99 4.26 -3.92 -1.07
CA LEU A 99 3.75 -5.23 -0.67
C LEU A 99 4.37 -6.36 -1.51
N ASN A 100 4.43 -6.20 -2.82
CA ASN A 100 5.06 -7.17 -3.72
C ASN A 100 6.57 -7.31 -3.43
N ASP A 101 7.26 -6.22 -3.12
CA ASP A 101 8.67 -6.26 -2.75
C ASP A 101 8.89 -7.06 -1.46
N LEU A 102 7.94 -7.03 -0.50
CA LEU A 102 8.00 -7.87 0.70
C LEU A 102 7.89 -9.36 0.39
N THR A 103 7.14 -9.76 -0.64
CA THR A 103 6.99 -11.19 -0.97
C THR A 103 8.29 -11.86 -1.36
N GLN A 104 9.28 -11.10 -1.83
CA GLN A 104 10.60 -11.63 -2.16
C GLN A 104 11.31 -12.23 -0.94
N TYR A 105 10.99 -11.73 0.26
CA TYR A 105 11.57 -12.20 1.52
C TYR A 105 10.75 -13.31 2.20
N LEU A 106 9.56 -13.64 1.65
CA LEU A 106 8.69 -14.71 2.13
C LEU A 106 8.90 -16.03 1.36
N THR A 107 9.96 -16.13 0.57
CA THR A 107 10.29 -17.30 -0.23
C THR A 107 11.11 -18.32 0.54
N ASP A 108 11.20 -19.54 0.01
CA ASP A 108 11.99 -20.63 0.58
C ASP A 108 13.50 -20.31 0.70
N GLU A 109 13.97 -19.28 0.02
CA GLU A 109 15.35 -18.81 0.15
C GLU A 109 15.60 -18.22 1.55
N TYR A 110 14.64 -17.47 2.08
CA TYR A 110 14.77 -16.73 3.33
C TYR A 110 13.98 -17.34 4.48
N MET A 111 12.87 -18.03 4.19
CA MET A 111 11.93 -18.54 5.17
C MET A 111 11.82 -20.06 5.10
N ARG A 112 11.37 -20.63 6.20
CA ARG A 112 10.91 -22.02 6.27
C ARG A 112 9.67 -22.10 7.13
N VAL A 113 8.84 -23.11 6.87
CA VAL A 113 7.67 -23.40 7.69
C VAL A 113 8.10 -24.07 8.98
N LEU A 114 7.56 -23.62 10.10
CA LEU A 114 7.69 -24.24 11.43
C LEU A 114 6.28 -24.53 11.97
N GLU A 115 6.09 -25.73 12.46
CA GLU A 115 4.91 -26.08 13.23
C GLU A 115 5.09 -25.60 14.68
N THR A 116 4.17 -24.77 15.15
CA THR A 116 4.17 -24.21 16.51
C THR A 116 2.88 -24.61 17.22
N PRO A 117 2.79 -24.42 18.54
CA PRO A 117 1.52 -24.61 19.28
C PRO A 117 0.37 -23.74 18.77
N HIS A 118 0.67 -22.67 18.02
CA HIS A 118 -0.32 -21.74 17.45
C HIS A 118 -0.65 -22.05 15.99
N GLY A 119 -0.03 -23.07 15.38
CA GLY A 119 -0.21 -23.47 14.00
C GLY A 119 1.07 -23.41 13.18
N LEU A 120 0.92 -23.34 11.86
CA LEU A 120 2.05 -23.21 10.94
C LEU A 120 2.46 -21.75 10.82
N GLU A 121 3.73 -21.47 11.02
CA GLU A 121 4.32 -20.13 10.93
C GLU A 121 5.54 -20.14 10.02
N LEU A 122 5.83 -19.00 9.39
CA LEU A 122 7.10 -18.79 8.70
C LEU A 122 8.14 -18.26 9.68
N ILE A 123 9.32 -18.81 9.60
CA ILE A 123 10.48 -18.32 10.35
C ILE A 123 11.67 -18.16 9.40
N ALA A 124 12.59 -17.26 9.74
CA ALA A 124 13.81 -17.08 8.99
C ALA A 124 14.57 -18.43 8.90
N ARG A 125 14.97 -18.79 7.68
CA ARG A 125 15.65 -20.05 7.39
C ARG A 125 17.05 -20.04 7.99
N ASN A 126 17.26 -20.86 9.00
CA ASN A 126 18.55 -21.05 9.62
C ASN A 126 18.81 -22.54 9.87
N GLN A 127 20.02 -22.98 9.57
CA GLN A 127 20.50 -24.34 9.92
C GLN A 127 21.36 -24.31 11.20
N SER A 128 21.85 -23.13 11.59
CA SER A 128 22.60 -22.88 12.81
C SER A 128 22.32 -21.47 13.33
N TRP A 129 22.67 -21.23 14.61
CA TRP A 129 22.57 -19.90 15.22
C TRP A 129 23.33 -18.84 14.42
N GLU A 130 24.56 -19.14 14.01
CA GLU A 130 25.40 -18.21 13.24
C GLU A 130 24.78 -17.83 11.89
N GLN A 131 24.24 -18.82 11.16
CA GLN A 131 23.53 -18.55 9.90
C GLN A 131 22.27 -17.73 10.12
N GLY A 132 21.55 -18.01 11.19
CA GLY A 132 20.37 -17.22 11.56
C GLY A 132 20.68 -15.77 11.88
N CYS A 133 21.82 -15.50 12.53
CA CYS A 133 22.28 -14.14 12.77
C CYS A 133 22.62 -13.42 11.45
N LYS A 134 23.41 -14.05 10.58
CA LYS A 134 23.76 -13.49 9.27
C LYS A 134 22.53 -13.22 8.40
N LEU A 135 21.57 -14.13 8.39
CA LEU A 135 20.35 -13.94 7.64
C LEU A 135 19.52 -12.75 8.18
N ARG A 136 19.45 -12.59 9.50
CA ARG A 136 18.79 -11.45 10.12
C ARG A 136 19.48 -10.13 9.80
N GLU A 137 20.79 -10.10 9.75
CA GLU A 137 21.55 -8.91 9.33
C GLU A 137 21.23 -8.47 7.90
N VAL A 138 20.85 -9.41 7.02
CA VAL A 138 20.41 -9.11 5.64
C VAL A 138 18.93 -8.74 5.60
N LEU A 139 18.07 -9.56 6.24
CA LEU A 139 16.60 -9.38 6.16
C LEU A 139 16.13 -8.13 6.89
N ARG A 140 16.68 -7.85 8.09
CA ARG A 140 16.18 -6.76 8.93
C ARG A 140 16.20 -5.40 8.24
N PRO A 141 17.33 -4.92 7.68
CA PRO A 141 17.35 -3.59 7.07
C PRO A 141 16.43 -3.51 5.84
N GLN A 142 16.33 -4.56 5.04
CA GLN A 142 15.51 -4.58 3.82
C GLN A 142 14.02 -4.59 4.15
N THR A 143 13.59 -5.50 5.00
CA THR A 143 12.18 -5.59 5.40
C THR A 143 11.73 -4.39 6.23
N THR A 144 12.59 -3.84 7.10
CA THR A 144 12.32 -2.61 7.86
C THR A 144 12.10 -1.42 6.93
N LYS A 145 12.95 -1.26 5.92
CA LYS A 145 12.79 -0.21 4.91
C LYS A 145 11.43 -0.29 4.19
N LEU A 146 11.01 -1.50 3.81
CA LEU A 146 9.71 -1.71 3.14
C LEU A 146 8.54 -1.45 4.10
N ARG A 147 8.66 -1.87 5.37
CA ARG A 147 7.64 -1.60 6.40
C ARG A 147 7.48 -0.09 6.63
N TYR A 148 8.57 0.67 6.66
CA TYR A 148 8.51 2.13 6.79
C TYR A 148 7.90 2.78 5.56
N LYS A 149 8.26 2.33 4.37
CA LYS A 149 7.62 2.79 3.13
C LYS A 149 6.11 2.52 3.14
N LEU A 150 5.68 1.33 3.56
CA LEU A 150 4.25 1.00 3.69
C LEU A 150 3.55 1.89 4.72
N ARG A 151 4.19 2.17 5.85
CA ARG A 151 3.66 3.06 6.88
C ARG A 151 3.46 4.48 6.35
N ASP A 152 4.42 5.02 5.62
CA ASP A 152 4.32 6.36 5.07
C ASP A 152 3.23 6.43 4.00
N LEU A 153 3.13 5.42 3.12
CA LEU A 153 2.06 5.29 2.13
C LEU A 153 0.68 5.12 2.78
N TYR A 154 0.59 4.37 3.87
CA TYR A 154 -0.66 4.24 4.64
C TYR A 154 -1.13 5.60 5.18
N ARG A 155 -0.21 6.43 5.67
CA ARG A 155 -0.54 7.81 6.09
C ARG A 155 -1.02 8.67 4.93
N GLU A 156 -0.38 8.59 3.77
CA GLU A 156 -0.83 9.29 2.57
C GLU A 156 -2.23 8.84 2.13
N LEU A 157 -2.61 7.58 2.37
CA LEU A 157 -3.95 7.05 2.10
C LEU A 157 -5.02 7.47 3.13
N HIS A 158 -4.61 7.88 4.33
CA HIS A 158 -5.48 8.26 5.44
C HIS A 158 -5.13 9.66 5.97
N PRO A 159 -5.15 10.71 5.13
CA PRO A 159 -4.68 12.03 5.52
C PRO A 159 -5.48 12.62 6.68
N GLU A 160 -6.79 12.36 6.76
CA GLU A 160 -7.66 12.86 7.83
C GLU A 160 -7.30 12.29 9.20
N GLU A 161 -6.71 11.10 9.30
CA GLU A 161 -6.30 10.47 10.56
C GLU A 161 -4.96 11.02 11.05
N TYR A 162 -4.14 11.53 10.15
CA TYR A 162 -2.77 11.94 10.41
C TYR A 162 -2.52 13.42 10.16
N GLU A 163 -3.57 14.22 9.94
CA GLU A 163 -3.47 15.65 9.71
C GLU A 163 -2.73 16.34 10.88
N GLY A 164 -1.68 17.08 10.57
CA GLY A 164 -0.86 17.79 11.56
C GLY A 164 0.08 16.90 12.40
N MET A 165 0.12 15.61 12.19
CA MET A 165 1.14 14.76 12.81
C MET A 165 2.48 14.93 12.09
N PRO A 166 3.59 15.13 12.84
CA PRO A 166 4.90 15.14 12.20
C PRO A 166 5.15 13.83 11.45
N PRO A 167 5.93 13.86 10.35
CA PRO A 167 6.42 12.64 9.76
C PRO A 167 7.05 11.80 10.88
N PHE A 168 6.98 10.48 10.77
CA PHE A 168 7.63 9.60 11.76
C PHE A 168 9.15 9.76 11.60
N ASP A 169 9.67 10.86 12.12
CA ASP A 169 11.08 11.02 12.31
C ASP A 169 11.51 10.02 13.38
N ASP A 170 12.46 9.20 12.98
CA ASP A 170 13.33 8.41 13.82
C ASP A 170 12.67 7.38 14.75
N TYR A 171 12.51 6.17 14.20
CA TYR A 171 12.82 5.06 15.08
C TYR A 171 14.32 5.16 15.40
N PRO A 172 14.70 5.17 16.68
CA PRO A 172 16.11 5.11 17.03
C PRO A 172 16.73 3.93 16.27
N GLU A 173 17.72 4.25 15.45
CA GLU A 173 18.64 3.23 14.93
C GLU A 173 19.08 2.43 16.15
N GLY A 174 18.80 1.15 16.15
CA GLY A 174 18.93 0.19 17.20
C GLY A 174 19.81 0.61 18.36
N GLU A 175 19.25 0.69 19.53
CA GLU A 175 20.04 0.41 20.72
C GLU A 175 20.51 -1.05 20.60
N GLU A 176 21.82 -1.19 20.47
CA GLU A 176 22.58 -2.44 20.44
C GLU A 176 22.37 -3.29 21.71
#